data_810956915b99e0ceff6fafe7b4e1cf14
#
_entry.id   810956915b99e0ceff6fafe7b4e1cf14
#
_cell.length_a   1.000
_cell.length_b   1.000
_cell.length_c   1.000
_cell.angle_alpha   90.00
_cell.angle_beta   90.00
_cell.angle_gamma   90.00
#
_symmetry.space_group_name_H-M   'P 1'
#
loop_
_entity.id
_entity.type
_entity.pdbx_description
1 polymer ?
#
loop_
_entity_poly.entity_id
_entity_poly.type
_entity_poly.pdbx_seq_one_letter_code
_entity_poly.pdbx_strand_id
1 'polypeptide(L)'
;MNMAADSVEGVELAWLLAGLVAAPRITVRDLTQDSRSVRPGDAFVALAGVSSHGLDYLEDALARGASAVLWDPTEGRALPPLPPAVTSVSVPGLKAELGDVADRFYGEPSTDAALAGITGTNGKTTCAWLLAQCYGVRGAYLGTLGQGRPPELTAGTYTTPDCIALQRVLRRLVDAGARRIALEVSSHALDQQRVAGVRLPLTALTNLTRDHLDYHGTMAAYGAAKERLFHCRGVEHAVINVGDGFGRELATRLPAGVALTRVEAHPATAPPAGGARGAARFVTATRVIPHAAGLEIEGVTQHGTCQLRSPLVGQFNAENLLLVLGLLLAGGVPLPEALASLTSATAPPGRLERFVCGRAGPTLVVDYAHTPDALAKSLAALRLHTPGRLWCVFGCGGDRDPGKRPLMAAVAEAGADALVLTDDNPRTEDPERIVAMITAGLTGHVEAHVERDRARAIEFAARRAHAGDVVLIAGKGHEDYQIYGHERRPASDRALAAALAEAAP
;
A
#
# COMPACT_ATOMS: atom_id res chain seq x y z
N MET A 1 17.80 11.47 -13.14
CA MET A 1 17.66 11.54 -14.62
C MET A 1 16.26 12.10 -14.87
N ASN A 2 16.20 13.37 -15.29
CA ASN A 2 14.95 14.09 -15.52
C ASN A 2 14.28 13.45 -16.75
N MET A 3 13.27 12.60 -16.52
CA MET A 3 12.45 12.10 -17.63
C MET A 3 11.54 13.25 -18.06
N ALA A 4 11.83 13.73 -19.27
CA ALA A 4 11.07 14.75 -19.96
C ALA A 4 9.57 14.42 -19.93
N ALA A 5 8.76 15.45 -19.69
CA ALA A 5 7.33 15.41 -19.94
C ALA A 5 7.15 15.36 -21.45
N ASP A 6 7.17 14.15 -22.02
CA ASP A 6 7.00 13.94 -23.43
C ASP A 6 5.54 14.19 -23.81
N SER A 7 5.42 14.98 -24.84
CA SER A 7 4.27 15.38 -25.60
C SER A 7 3.32 14.21 -25.87
N VAL A 8 2.32 14.04 -25.02
CA VAL A 8 1.08 13.41 -25.46
C VAL A 8 0.53 14.32 -26.54
N GLU A 9 0.47 13.87 -27.82
CA GLU A 9 -0.36 14.52 -28.81
C GLU A 9 -1.75 14.65 -28.16
N GLY A 10 -2.23 15.89 -27.98
CA GLY A 10 -3.46 16.14 -27.22
C GLY A 10 -4.63 15.36 -27.83
N VAL A 11 -5.63 15.06 -27.02
CA VAL A 11 -6.81 14.27 -27.40
C VAL A 11 -7.97 15.20 -27.73
N GLU A 12 -8.67 14.94 -28.85
CA GLU A 12 -9.85 15.71 -29.26
C GLU A 12 -11.05 15.41 -28.34
N LEU A 13 -11.65 16.43 -27.75
CA LEU A 13 -12.80 16.26 -26.82
C LEU A 13 -13.99 15.59 -27.48
N ALA A 14 -14.27 15.87 -28.76
CA ALA A 14 -15.37 15.23 -29.48
C ALA A 14 -15.21 13.72 -29.57
N TRP A 15 -13.98 13.23 -29.74
CA TRP A 15 -13.68 11.80 -29.74
C TRP A 15 -13.72 11.24 -28.32
N LEU A 16 -13.14 11.97 -27.36
CA LEU A 16 -13.07 11.52 -25.97
C LEU A 16 -14.43 11.30 -25.34
N LEU A 17 -15.39 12.21 -25.60
CA LEU A 17 -16.73 12.23 -25.04
C LEU A 17 -17.76 11.58 -25.98
N ALA A 18 -17.32 10.93 -27.06
CA ALA A 18 -18.22 10.25 -27.99
C ALA A 18 -19.06 9.18 -27.27
N GLY A 19 -20.36 9.22 -27.53
CA GLY A 19 -21.36 8.33 -26.88
C GLY A 19 -21.89 8.86 -25.55
N LEU A 20 -21.28 9.91 -24.96
CA LEU A 20 -21.78 10.57 -23.75
C LEU A 20 -22.52 11.87 -24.11
N VAL A 21 -21.82 12.80 -24.73
CA VAL A 21 -22.36 14.10 -25.15
C VAL A 21 -21.71 14.56 -26.46
N ALA A 22 -22.38 15.48 -27.16
CA ALA A 22 -21.75 16.21 -28.27
C ALA A 22 -20.74 17.22 -27.69
N ALA A 23 -19.50 17.17 -28.14
CA ALA A 23 -18.43 18.05 -27.72
C ALA A 23 -17.74 18.70 -28.92
N PRO A 24 -17.14 19.89 -28.76
CA PRO A 24 -16.42 20.57 -29.82
C PRO A 24 -15.11 19.83 -30.16
N ARG A 25 -14.65 20.02 -31.40
CA ARG A 25 -13.39 19.47 -31.91
C ARG A 25 -12.21 20.32 -31.48
N ILE A 26 -11.97 20.37 -30.18
CA ILE A 26 -10.78 20.98 -29.62
C ILE A 26 -9.89 19.90 -28.98
N THR A 27 -8.61 20.12 -29.04
CA THR A 27 -7.60 19.21 -28.48
C THR A 27 -7.23 19.67 -27.08
N VAL A 28 -7.26 18.78 -26.10
CA VAL A 28 -6.76 19.00 -24.74
C VAL A 28 -5.54 18.15 -24.48
N ARG A 29 -4.60 18.69 -23.69
CA ARG A 29 -3.28 18.06 -23.48
C ARG A 29 -3.28 17.04 -22.37
N ASP A 30 -4.09 17.28 -21.33
CA ASP A 30 -4.23 16.38 -20.18
C ASP A 30 -5.59 16.61 -19.52
N LEU A 31 -5.99 15.70 -18.61
CA LEU A 31 -7.16 15.80 -17.74
C LEU A 31 -6.70 15.97 -16.29
N THR A 32 -7.36 16.80 -15.50
CA THR A 32 -7.09 16.90 -14.06
C THR A 32 -8.31 17.37 -13.26
N GLN A 33 -8.49 16.80 -12.05
CA GLN A 33 -9.45 17.31 -11.04
C GLN A 33 -8.79 18.23 -10.02
N ASP A 34 -7.46 18.32 -9.99
CA ASP A 34 -6.72 19.20 -9.09
C ASP A 34 -6.34 20.49 -9.82
N SER A 35 -6.98 21.62 -9.45
CA SER A 35 -6.72 22.94 -10.04
C SER A 35 -5.25 23.34 -9.98
N ARG A 36 -4.54 22.93 -8.90
CA ARG A 36 -3.10 23.22 -8.70
C ARG A 36 -2.19 22.49 -9.69
N SER A 37 -2.67 21.41 -10.29
CA SER A 37 -1.96 20.58 -11.26
C SER A 37 -2.23 20.97 -12.70
N VAL A 38 -3.17 21.89 -12.95
CA VAL A 38 -3.52 22.38 -14.29
C VAL A 38 -2.31 23.03 -14.95
N ARG A 39 -2.12 22.73 -16.24
CA ARG A 39 -1.15 23.34 -17.14
C ARG A 39 -1.85 23.92 -18.36
N PRO A 40 -1.23 24.88 -19.08
CA PRO A 40 -1.82 25.43 -20.28
C PRO A 40 -2.18 24.36 -21.32
N GLY A 41 -3.46 24.35 -21.72
CA GLY A 41 -4.00 23.39 -22.67
C GLY A 41 -4.68 22.17 -22.06
N ASP A 42 -4.70 22.03 -20.73
CA ASP A 42 -5.39 20.93 -20.04
C ASP A 42 -6.89 21.16 -19.96
N ALA A 43 -7.66 20.07 -19.80
CA ALA A 43 -9.04 20.12 -19.40
C ALA A 43 -9.17 19.94 -17.88
N PHE A 44 -9.81 20.90 -17.22
CA PHE A 44 -10.16 20.82 -15.80
C PHE A 44 -11.50 20.09 -15.62
N VAL A 45 -11.52 19.05 -14.80
CA VAL A 45 -12.72 18.25 -14.50
C VAL A 45 -13.28 18.69 -13.14
N ALA A 46 -14.37 19.43 -13.17
CA ALA A 46 -14.99 20.04 -11.99
C ALA A 46 -16.19 19.22 -11.51
N LEU A 47 -15.99 18.40 -10.46
CA LEU A 47 -16.99 17.52 -9.85
C LEU A 47 -17.15 17.77 -8.36
N ALA A 48 -18.27 17.30 -7.79
CA ALA A 48 -18.49 17.29 -6.36
C ALA A 48 -17.55 16.32 -5.66
N GLY A 49 -16.71 16.84 -4.76
CA GLY A 49 -15.88 16.09 -3.83
C GLY A 49 -16.60 15.79 -2.52
N VAL A 50 -15.87 15.26 -1.54
CA VAL A 50 -16.39 14.94 -0.19
C VAL A 50 -16.71 16.21 0.61
N SER A 51 -15.87 17.25 0.51
CA SER A 51 -15.96 18.49 1.31
C SER A 51 -16.12 19.77 0.50
N SER A 52 -15.90 19.73 -0.80
CA SER A 52 -15.94 20.91 -1.69
C SER A 52 -16.32 20.48 -3.10
N HIS A 53 -16.69 21.42 -3.94
CA HIS A 53 -16.98 21.18 -5.34
C HIS A 53 -15.85 21.71 -6.22
N GLY A 54 -15.51 20.98 -7.31
CA GLY A 54 -14.45 21.40 -8.23
C GLY A 54 -14.63 22.80 -8.79
N LEU A 55 -15.88 23.26 -9.00
CA LEU A 55 -16.17 24.62 -9.45
C LEU A 55 -15.73 25.71 -8.45
N ASP A 56 -15.51 25.39 -7.17
CA ASP A 56 -14.98 26.33 -6.18
C ASP A 56 -13.51 26.69 -6.47
N TYR A 57 -12.83 25.90 -7.27
CA TYR A 57 -11.42 26.07 -7.69
C TYR A 57 -11.27 26.45 -9.15
N LEU A 58 -12.38 26.83 -9.80
CA LEU A 58 -12.39 27.14 -11.25
C LEU A 58 -11.47 28.31 -11.59
N GLU A 59 -11.47 29.39 -10.79
CA GLU A 59 -10.62 30.55 -11.02
C GLU A 59 -9.13 30.20 -11.01
N ASP A 60 -8.70 29.35 -10.07
CA ASP A 60 -7.31 28.87 -10.02
C ASP A 60 -6.96 28.03 -11.27
N ALA A 61 -7.86 27.13 -11.69
CA ALA A 61 -7.68 26.33 -12.88
C ALA A 61 -7.58 27.19 -14.15
N LEU A 62 -8.41 28.22 -14.29
CA LEU A 62 -8.38 29.16 -15.40
C LEU A 62 -7.10 30.00 -15.40
N ALA A 63 -6.69 30.51 -14.22
CA ALA A 63 -5.45 31.27 -14.07
C ALA A 63 -4.19 30.45 -14.47
N ARG A 64 -4.26 29.12 -14.32
CA ARG A 64 -3.19 28.19 -14.73
C ARG A 64 -3.27 27.76 -16.19
N GLY A 65 -4.29 28.18 -16.92
CA GLY A 65 -4.41 27.99 -18.36
C GLY A 65 -5.21 26.77 -18.79
N ALA A 66 -6.23 26.38 -18.00
CA ALA A 66 -7.20 25.39 -18.44
C ALA A 66 -7.84 25.86 -19.77
N SER A 67 -7.80 25.02 -20.80
CA SER A 67 -8.40 25.30 -22.11
C SER A 67 -9.84 24.78 -22.23
N ALA A 68 -10.21 23.84 -21.36
CA ALA A 68 -11.55 23.31 -21.28
C ALA A 68 -11.96 23.05 -19.82
N VAL A 69 -13.29 23.05 -19.57
CA VAL A 69 -13.90 22.67 -18.29
C VAL A 69 -14.95 21.60 -18.57
N LEU A 70 -14.77 20.41 -18.00
CA LEU A 70 -15.77 19.35 -18.00
C LEU A 70 -16.49 19.40 -16.65
N TRP A 71 -17.81 19.42 -16.65
CA TRP A 71 -18.60 19.57 -15.42
C TRP A 71 -19.93 18.83 -15.51
N ASP A 72 -20.50 18.48 -14.37
CA ASP A 72 -21.77 17.77 -14.28
C ASP A 72 -22.92 18.74 -13.89
N PRO A 73 -23.88 19.02 -14.78
CA PRO A 73 -25.01 19.89 -14.48
C PRO A 73 -26.00 19.27 -13.48
N THR A 74 -25.95 17.95 -13.26
CA THR A 74 -26.86 17.24 -12.35
C THR A 74 -26.47 17.39 -10.88
N GLU A 75 -25.27 17.89 -10.59
CA GLU A 75 -24.77 18.13 -9.23
C GLU A 75 -25.36 19.42 -8.58
N GLY A 76 -26.33 20.09 -9.23
CA GLY A 76 -27.05 21.22 -8.69
C GLY A 76 -26.27 22.55 -8.61
N ARG A 77 -25.11 22.63 -9.29
CA ARG A 77 -24.26 23.82 -9.40
C ARG A 77 -24.33 24.37 -10.82
N ALA A 78 -24.41 25.70 -10.95
CA ALA A 78 -24.28 26.35 -12.25
C ALA A 78 -22.83 26.67 -12.55
N LEU A 79 -22.43 26.49 -13.80
CA LEU A 79 -21.12 26.90 -14.25
C LEU A 79 -21.01 28.44 -14.27
N PRO A 80 -20.03 29.05 -13.60
CA PRO A 80 -19.75 30.47 -13.72
C PRO A 80 -19.38 30.86 -15.15
N PRO A 81 -19.56 32.16 -15.52
CA PRO A 81 -19.13 32.66 -16.82
C PRO A 81 -17.62 32.34 -17.07
N LEU A 82 -17.31 31.86 -18.27
CA LEU A 82 -15.96 31.54 -18.67
C LEU A 82 -15.40 32.59 -19.65
N PRO A 83 -14.07 32.77 -19.69
CA PRO A 83 -13.41 33.53 -20.76
C PRO A 83 -13.73 32.93 -22.14
N PRO A 84 -13.89 33.76 -23.19
CA PRO A 84 -14.23 33.27 -24.56
C PRO A 84 -13.29 32.20 -25.12
N ALA A 85 -12.06 32.15 -24.65
CA ALA A 85 -11.05 31.20 -25.12
C ALA A 85 -11.17 29.81 -24.40
N VAL A 86 -12.00 29.68 -23.39
CA VAL A 86 -12.16 28.43 -22.61
C VAL A 86 -13.45 27.74 -23.02
N THR A 87 -13.33 26.49 -23.39
CA THR A 87 -14.48 25.65 -23.77
C THR A 87 -15.10 25.01 -22.54
N SER A 88 -16.44 25.09 -22.39
CA SER A 88 -17.17 24.29 -21.42
C SER A 88 -17.88 23.13 -22.08
N VAL A 89 -17.83 21.96 -21.46
CA VAL A 89 -18.63 20.80 -21.86
C VAL A 89 -19.39 20.28 -20.63
N SER A 90 -20.70 20.32 -20.75
CA SER A 90 -21.63 19.77 -19.75
C SER A 90 -21.83 18.28 -20.01
N VAL A 91 -21.49 17.44 -19.03
CA VAL A 91 -21.60 15.97 -19.13
C VAL A 91 -22.45 15.46 -17.97
N PRO A 92 -23.75 15.21 -18.16
CA PRO A 92 -24.60 14.65 -17.11
C PRO A 92 -24.10 13.30 -16.62
N GLY A 93 -23.95 13.13 -15.31
CA GLY A 93 -23.43 11.89 -14.72
C GLY A 93 -21.92 11.70 -14.90
N LEU A 94 -21.16 12.75 -15.20
CA LEU A 94 -19.71 12.70 -15.48
C LEU A 94 -18.92 11.91 -14.42
N LYS A 95 -19.32 11.98 -13.17
CA LYS A 95 -18.64 11.25 -12.09
C LYS A 95 -18.62 9.73 -12.31
N ALA A 96 -19.72 9.16 -12.82
CA ALA A 96 -19.81 7.73 -13.11
C ALA A 96 -18.98 7.33 -14.34
N GLU A 97 -18.89 8.23 -15.32
CA GLU A 97 -18.23 8.00 -16.61
C GLU A 97 -16.75 8.37 -16.61
N LEU A 98 -16.28 9.10 -15.58
CA LEU A 98 -14.94 9.69 -15.57
C LEU A 98 -13.83 8.64 -15.65
N GLY A 99 -14.02 7.46 -15.07
CA GLY A 99 -13.07 6.37 -15.17
C GLY A 99 -12.87 5.90 -16.61
N ASP A 100 -13.95 5.72 -17.35
CA ASP A 100 -13.90 5.30 -18.75
C ASP A 100 -13.41 6.43 -19.67
N VAL A 101 -13.74 7.69 -19.36
CA VAL A 101 -13.19 8.86 -20.05
C VAL A 101 -11.67 8.92 -19.86
N ALA A 102 -11.18 8.75 -18.64
CA ALA A 102 -9.76 8.74 -18.35
C ALA A 102 -9.04 7.53 -18.99
N ASP A 103 -9.64 6.33 -18.95
CA ASP A 103 -9.12 5.13 -19.59
C ASP A 103 -8.91 5.38 -21.09
N ARG A 104 -9.94 5.90 -21.75
CA ARG A 104 -9.89 6.29 -23.17
C ARG A 104 -8.83 7.37 -23.44
N PHE A 105 -8.76 8.41 -22.60
CA PHE A 105 -7.79 9.51 -22.78
C PHE A 105 -6.34 9.00 -22.79
N TYR A 106 -6.02 8.06 -21.88
CA TYR A 106 -4.66 7.49 -21.76
C TYR A 106 -4.44 6.25 -22.62
N GLY A 107 -5.33 5.93 -23.56
CA GLY A 107 -5.18 4.83 -24.51
C GLY A 107 -5.29 3.45 -23.86
N GLU A 108 -6.23 3.29 -22.93
CA GLU A 108 -6.60 2.01 -22.31
C GLU A 108 -5.41 1.21 -21.73
N PRO A 109 -4.56 1.80 -20.86
CA PRO A 109 -3.29 1.18 -20.44
C PRO A 109 -3.46 -0.16 -19.72
N SER A 110 -4.63 -0.42 -19.14
CA SER A 110 -4.94 -1.68 -18.49
C SER A 110 -5.25 -2.83 -19.47
N THR A 111 -5.25 -2.56 -20.79
CA THR A 111 -5.28 -3.61 -21.84
C THR A 111 -3.87 -4.04 -22.24
N ASP A 112 -2.88 -3.16 -22.09
CA ASP A 112 -1.49 -3.41 -22.46
C ASP A 112 -0.68 -4.11 -21.36
N ALA A 113 -1.21 -4.14 -20.12
CA ALA A 113 -0.61 -4.81 -18.98
C ALA A 113 -1.66 -5.56 -18.15
N ALA A 114 -1.29 -6.74 -17.64
CA ALA A 114 -2.14 -7.48 -16.70
C ALA A 114 -2.01 -6.87 -15.29
N LEU A 115 -3.13 -6.41 -14.72
CA LEU A 115 -3.19 -5.81 -13.40
C LEU A 115 -3.69 -6.80 -12.35
N ALA A 116 -3.09 -6.75 -11.16
CA ALA A 116 -3.58 -7.42 -9.96
C ALA A 116 -3.98 -6.37 -8.91
N GLY A 117 -5.27 -6.24 -8.61
CA GLY A 117 -5.79 -5.37 -7.56
C GLY A 117 -5.80 -6.07 -6.21
N ILE A 118 -5.19 -5.48 -5.18
CA ILE A 118 -5.08 -6.08 -3.85
C ILE A 118 -5.74 -5.17 -2.82
N THR A 119 -6.75 -5.69 -2.12
CA THR A 119 -7.44 -4.98 -1.02
C THR A 119 -7.37 -5.77 0.29
N GLY A 120 -7.75 -5.11 1.37
CA GLY A 120 -7.80 -5.64 2.73
C GLY A 120 -7.48 -4.55 3.74
N THR A 121 -7.55 -4.86 5.04
CA THR A 121 -7.13 -3.91 6.08
C THR A 121 -5.62 -3.84 6.15
N ASN A 122 -4.95 -4.97 6.36
CA ASN A 122 -3.50 -5.10 6.48
C ASN A 122 -2.92 -5.94 5.34
N GLY A 123 -1.62 -5.83 5.07
CA GLY A 123 -0.91 -6.68 4.11
C GLY A 123 -0.97 -6.24 2.65
N LYS A 124 -1.79 -5.26 2.25
CA LYS A 124 -1.86 -4.76 0.86
C LYS A 124 -0.49 -4.40 0.28
N THR A 125 0.23 -3.53 0.97
CA THR A 125 1.56 -3.06 0.56
C THR A 125 2.54 -4.23 0.43
N THR A 126 2.57 -5.13 1.41
CA THR A 126 3.44 -6.29 1.37
C THR A 126 3.11 -7.20 0.19
N CYS A 127 1.83 -7.54 0.00
CA CYS A 127 1.42 -8.39 -1.12
C CYS A 127 1.70 -7.75 -2.48
N ALA A 128 1.37 -6.47 -2.65
CA ALA A 128 1.61 -5.77 -3.92
C ALA A 128 3.12 -5.62 -4.22
N TRP A 129 3.92 -5.31 -3.20
CA TRP A 129 5.36 -5.21 -3.30
C TRP A 129 6.02 -6.54 -3.69
N LEU A 130 5.69 -7.62 -2.98
CA LEU A 130 6.19 -8.96 -3.26
C LEU A 130 5.79 -9.42 -4.67
N LEU A 131 4.53 -9.20 -5.05
CA LEU A 131 4.02 -9.57 -6.36
C LEU A 131 4.76 -8.83 -7.48
N ALA A 132 4.98 -7.53 -7.31
CA ALA A 132 5.73 -6.73 -8.28
C ALA A 132 7.19 -7.21 -8.44
N GLN A 133 7.86 -7.59 -7.34
CA GLN A 133 9.18 -8.19 -7.40
C GLN A 133 9.17 -9.54 -8.13
N CYS A 134 8.20 -10.41 -7.82
CA CYS A 134 8.06 -11.71 -8.46
C CYS A 134 7.78 -11.61 -9.98
N TYR A 135 7.20 -10.52 -10.43
CA TYR A 135 7.02 -10.24 -11.86
C TYR A 135 8.33 -9.83 -12.58
N GLY A 136 9.42 -9.59 -11.84
CA GLY A 136 10.75 -9.30 -12.36
C GLY A 136 10.80 -8.02 -13.20
N VAL A 137 11.57 -8.06 -14.27
CA VAL A 137 11.81 -6.88 -15.12
C VAL A 137 10.58 -6.30 -15.80
N ARG A 138 9.49 -7.06 -15.91
CA ARG A 138 8.20 -6.62 -16.45
C ARG A 138 7.21 -6.23 -15.36
N GLY A 139 7.59 -6.34 -14.09
CA GLY A 139 6.78 -6.01 -12.94
C GLY A 139 6.79 -4.53 -12.60
N ALA A 140 5.66 -4.01 -12.11
CA ALA A 140 5.58 -2.71 -11.48
C ALA A 140 4.66 -2.76 -10.25
N TYR A 141 4.93 -1.87 -9.33
CA TYR A 141 4.17 -1.63 -8.11
C TYR A 141 3.50 -0.26 -8.18
N LEU A 142 2.26 -0.17 -7.68
CA LEU A 142 1.56 1.08 -7.45
C LEU A 142 0.82 1.00 -6.12
N GLY A 143 1.17 1.87 -5.17
CA GLY A 143 0.58 1.84 -3.84
C GLY A 143 1.16 2.88 -2.88
N THR A 144 1.07 2.60 -1.59
CA THR A 144 1.46 3.49 -0.50
C THR A 144 2.92 3.96 -0.57
N LEU A 145 3.83 3.12 -1.06
CA LEU A 145 5.25 3.44 -1.18
C LEU A 145 5.58 4.27 -2.43
N GLY A 146 4.61 4.48 -3.31
CA GLY A 146 4.81 5.17 -4.58
C GLY A 146 4.46 4.29 -5.78
N GLN A 147 5.18 4.51 -6.89
CA GLN A 147 4.93 3.84 -8.16
C GLN A 147 6.22 3.59 -8.91
N GLY A 148 6.35 2.43 -9.55
CA GLY A 148 7.54 2.07 -10.32
C GLY A 148 7.92 0.60 -10.20
N ARG A 149 9.14 0.29 -10.59
CA ARG A 149 9.70 -1.04 -10.42
C ARG A 149 10.46 -1.12 -9.09
N PRO A 150 10.11 -2.06 -8.18
CA PRO A 150 10.91 -2.25 -6.99
C PRO A 150 12.39 -2.57 -7.30
N PRO A 151 13.38 -2.00 -6.58
CA PRO A 151 13.22 -1.09 -5.42
C PRO A 151 13.06 0.39 -5.82
N GLU A 152 13.15 0.76 -7.08
CA GLU A 152 13.15 2.14 -7.57
C GLU A 152 11.72 2.65 -7.76
N LEU A 153 11.25 3.46 -6.81
CA LEU A 153 9.92 4.04 -6.86
C LEU A 153 9.98 5.56 -6.93
N THR A 154 9.03 6.13 -7.67
CA THR A 154 8.69 7.54 -7.57
C THR A 154 7.60 7.72 -6.51
N ALA A 155 7.78 8.67 -5.59
CA ALA A 155 6.81 8.95 -4.54
C ALA A 155 5.42 9.27 -5.11
N GLY A 156 4.38 8.74 -4.47
CA GLY A 156 2.97 9.01 -4.74
C GLY A 156 2.31 9.81 -3.62
N THR A 157 1.20 10.47 -3.90
CA THR A 157 0.45 11.23 -2.90
C THR A 157 -0.54 10.36 -2.12
N TYR A 158 -1.08 9.35 -2.75
CA TYR A 158 -2.11 8.46 -2.22
C TYR A 158 -1.79 7.00 -2.47
N THR A 159 -2.25 6.11 -1.58
CA THR A 159 -2.16 4.66 -1.79
C THR A 159 -2.79 4.23 -3.12
N THR A 160 -3.93 4.82 -3.46
CA THR A 160 -4.60 4.66 -4.76
C THR A 160 -4.98 6.05 -5.24
N PRO A 161 -4.40 6.56 -6.32
CA PRO A 161 -4.75 7.87 -6.89
C PRO A 161 -6.21 7.96 -7.34
N ASP A 162 -6.68 9.19 -7.66
CA ASP A 162 -7.95 9.35 -8.38
C ASP A 162 -7.89 8.70 -9.77
N CYS A 163 -9.05 8.50 -10.41
CA CYS A 163 -9.13 7.71 -11.65
C CYS A 163 -8.32 8.31 -12.80
N ILE A 164 -8.23 9.64 -12.91
CA ILE A 164 -7.41 10.29 -13.96
C ILE A 164 -5.93 10.07 -13.69
N ALA A 165 -5.49 10.37 -12.47
CA ALA A 165 -4.10 10.19 -12.08
C ALA A 165 -3.67 8.72 -12.14
N LEU A 166 -4.58 7.79 -11.81
CA LEU A 166 -4.33 6.35 -11.91
C LEU A 166 -4.08 5.93 -13.36
N GLN A 167 -4.95 6.31 -14.30
CA GLN A 167 -4.78 5.98 -15.72
C GLN A 167 -3.50 6.58 -16.30
N ARG A 168 -3.18 7.84 -15.93
CA ARG A 168 -1.91 8.48 -16.29
C ARG A 168 -0.70 7.71 -15.81
N VAL A 169 -0.74 7.24 -14.55
CA VAL A 169 0.35 6.45 -13.98
C VAL A 169 0.46 5.10 -14.67
N LEU A 170 -0.66 4.41 -14.91
CA LEU A 170 -0.67 3.14 -15.62
C LEU A 170 -0.04 3.29 -17.01
N ARG A 171 -0.39 4.33 -17.77
CA ARG A 171 0.19 4.60 -19.09
C ARG A 171 1.71 4.77 -19.00
N ARG A 172 2.20 5.57 -18.04
CA ARG A 172 3.65 5.76 -17.82
C ARG A 172 4.36 4.45 -17.48
N LEU A 173 3.78 3.62 -16.63
CA LEU A 173 4.37 2.32 -16.27
C LEU A 173 4.44 1.38 -17.47
N VAL A 174 3.39 1.35 -18.28
CA VAL A 174 3.33 0.54 -19.51
C VAL A 174 4.36 1.03 -20.53
N ASP A 175 4.49 2.35 -20.74
CA ASP A 175 5.49 2.95 -21.63
C ASP A 175 6.92 2.69 -21.15
N ALA A 176 7.12 2.63 -19.82
CA ALA A 176 8.39 2.21 -19.20
C ALA A 176 8.64 0.69 -19.29
N GLY A 177 7.77 -0.07 -19.97
CA GLY A 177 7.95 -1.49 -20.23
C GLY A 177 7.28 -2.43 -19.23
N ALA A 178 6.48 -1.94 -18.27
CA ALA A 178 5.69 -2.80 -17.40
C ALA A 178 4.63 -3.57 -18.20
N ARG A 179 4.45 -4.86 -17.88
CA ARG A 179 3.43 -5.73 -18.47
C ARG A 179 2.61 -6.45 -17.41
N ARG A 180 3.03 -6.36 -16.15
CA ARG A 180 2.33 -6.88 -14.98
C ARG A 180 2.41 -5.86 -13.87
N ILE A 181 1.27 -5.38 -13.35
CA ILE A 181 1.22 -4.30 -12.36
C ILE A 181 0.47 -4.79 -11.12
N ALA A 182 1.12 -4.72 -9.97
CA ALA A 182 0.51 -4.96 -8.66
C ALA A 182 0.01 -3.63 -8.08
N LEU A 183 -1.30 -3.50 -7.90
CA LEU A 183 -1.99 -2.29 -7.47
C LEU A 183 -2.59 -2.46 -6.08
N GLU A 184 -2.22 -1.60 -5.14
CA GLU A 184 -2.96 -1.48 -3.89
C GLU A 184 -4.29 -0.75 -4.13
N VAL A 185 -5.40 -1.37 -3.71
CA VAL A 185 -6.73 -0.78 -3.81
C VAL A 185 -7.32 -0.58 -2.43
N SER A 186 -7.37 0.66 -1.96
CA SER A 186 -7.94 1.02 -0.66
C SER A 186 -9.47 0.98 -0.71
N SER A 187 -10.12 0.80 0.46
CA SER A 187 -11.58 0.87 0.56
C SER A 187 -12.14 2.25 0.18
N HIS A 188 -11.41 3.33 0.51
CA HIS A 188 -11.74 4.69 0.07
C HIS A 188 -11.71 4.80 -1.46
N ALA A 189 -10.70 4.20 -2.11
CA ALA A 189 -10.61 4.22 -3.56
C ALA A 189 -11.75 3.48 -4.24
N LEU A 190 -12.19 2.36 -3.67
CA LEU A 190 -13.33 1.59 -4.16
C LEU A 190 -14.65 2.36 -3.96
N ASP A 191 -14.81 2.98 -2.81
CA ASP A 191 -16.00 3.77 -2.50
C ASP A 191 -16.10 5.04 -3.37
N GLN A 192 -14.96 5.67 -3.63
CA GLN A 192 -14.83 6.87 -4.47
C GLN A 192 -14.62 6.57 -5.95
N GLN A 193 -14.79 5.32 -6.39
CA GLN A 193 -14.68 4.88 -7.79
C GLN A 193 -13.32 5.22 -8.46
N ARG A 194 -12.23 5.33 -7.68
CA ARG A 194 -10.91 5.70 -8.21
C ARG A 194 -10.31 4.68 -9.17
N VAL A 195 -10.79 3.42 -9.14
CA VAL A 195 -10.37 2.35 -10.05
C VAL A 195 -11.39 2.10 -11.18
N ALA A 196 -12.39 2.97 -11.33
CA ALA A 196 -13.30 2.92 -12.46
C ALA A 196 -12.53 3.04 -13.79
N GLY A 197 -12.97 2.33 -14.83
CA GLY A 197 -12.30 2.26 -16.12
C GLY A 197 -11.10 1.28 -16.16
N VAL A 198 -10.52 0.88 -15.02
CA VAL A 198 -9.38 -0.04 -14.96
C VAL A 198 -9.83 -1.50 -15.10
N ARG A 199 -9.21 -2.26 -16.00
CA ARG A 199 -9.37 -3.72 -16.08
C ARG A 199 -8.47 -4.40 -15.04
N LEU A 200 -9.07 -5.22 -14.16
CA LEU A 200 -8.40 -5.92 -13.07
C LEU A 200 -8.61 -7.43 -13.18
N PRO A 201 -7.94 -8.13 -14.10
CA PRO A 201 -8.14 -9.56 -14.31
C PRO A 201 -7.87 -10.40 -13.05
N LEU A 202 -6.93 -9.96 -12.21
CA LEU A 202 -6.62 -10.60 -10.94
C LEU A 202 -7.00 -9.68 -9.78
N THR A 203 -7.67 -10.23 -8.76
CA THR A 203 -8.03 -9.50 -7.55
C THR A 203 -7.70 -10.33 -6.31
N ALA A 204 -7.37 -9.66 -5.20
CA ALA A 204 -7.10 -10.36 -3.95
C ALA A 204 -7.64 -9.64 -2.71
N LEU A 205 -8.06 -10.45 -1.71
CA LEU A 205 -8.39 -10.00 -0.36
C LEU A 205 -7.39 -10.57 0.65
N THR A 206 -6.74 -9.70 1.40
CA THR A 206 -5.84 -10.10 2.48
C THR A 206 -6.60 -10.44 3.77
N ASN A 207 -7.35 -9.48 4.32
CA ASN A 207 -8.15 -9.61 5.54
C ASN A 207 -9.09 -8.42 5.73
N LEU A 208 -10.04 -8.54 6.68
CA LEU A 208 -10.87 -7.45 7.15
C LEU A 208 -10.84 -7.39 8.68
N THR A 209 -10.18 -6.38 9.23
CA THR A 209 -10.17 -6.07 10.66
C THR A 209 -10.67 -4.64 10.90
N ARG A 210 -10.93 -4.26 12.16
CA ARG A 210 -11.48 -2.94 12.50
C ARG A 210 -10.51 -1.81 12.12
N ASP A 211 -10.92 -0.96 11.17
CA ASP A 211 -10.21 0.22 10.72
C ASP A 211 -11.16 1.14 9.95
N HIS A 212 -10.80 2.42 9.76
CA HIS A 212 -11.53 3.39 8.91
C HIS A 212 -13.04 3.52 9.20
N LEU A 213 -13.48 3.29 10.45
CA LEU A 213 -14.89 3.44 10.83
C LEU A 213 -15.33 4.90 10.93
N ASP A 214 -14.39 5.83 11.07
CA ASP A 214 -14.60 7.27 10.92
C ASP A 214 -15.16 7.65 9.55
N TYR A 215 -14.75 6.93 8.50
CA TYR A 215 -15.22 7.11 7.12
C TYR A 215 -16.41 6.20 6.80
N HIS A 216 -16.28 4.87 7.03
CA HIS A 216 -17.28 3.89 6.61
C HIS A 216 -18.46 3.72 7.59
N GLY A 217 -18.34 4.22 8.82
CA GLY A 217 -19.34 4.11 9.88
C GLY A 217 -19.44 2.72 10.51
N THR A 218 -19.55 1.65 9.74
CA THR A 218 -19.72 0.28 10.21
C THR A 218 -18.76 -0.71 9.54
N MET A 219 -18.49 -1.84 10.20
CA MET A 219 -17.70 -2.95 9.61
C MET A 219 -18.38 -3.54 8.38
N ALA A 220 -19.72 -3.58 8.35
CA ALA A 220 -20.47 -4.07 7.20
C ALA A 220 -20.26 -3.17 5.97
N ALA A 221 -20.37 -1.84 6.12
CA ALA A 221 -20.11 -0.89 5.05
C ALA A 221 -18.63 -0.93 4.58
N TYR A 222 -17.69 -1.09 5.53
CA TYR A 222 -16.27 -1.24 5.22
C TYR A 222 -15.98 -2.51 4.42
N GLY A 223 -16.59 -3.64 4.78
CA GLY A 223 -16.51 -4.89 4.02
C GLY A 223 -17.13 -4.76 2.63
N ALA A 224 -18.33 -4.17 2.54
CA ALA A 224 -19.01 -3.94 1.26
C ALA A 224 -18.20 -3.03 0.31
N ALA A 225 -17.52 -2.02 0.85
CA ALA A 225 -16.61 -1.20 0.05
C ALA A 225 -15.47 -2.03 -0.56
N LYS A 226 -14.86 -2.95 0.21
CA LYS A 226 -13.80 -3.84 -0.31
C LYS A 226 -14.33 -4.88 -1.31
N GLU A 227 -15.54 -5.39 -1.10
CA GLU A 227 -16.20 -6.35 -1.99
C GLU A 227 -16.35 -5.80 -3.41
N ARG A 228 -16.49 -4.48 -3.59
CA ARG A 228 -16.57 -3.82 -4.90
C ARG A 228 -15.38 -4.14 -5.82
N LEU A 229 -14.19 -4.44 -5.27
CA LEU A 229 -13.03 -4.83 -6.06
C LEU A 229 -13.31 -6.05 -6.95
N PHE A 230 -14.09 -7.00 -6.45
CA PHE A 230 -14.39 -8.25 -7.12
C PHE A 230 -15.49 -8.12 -8.19
N HIS A 231 -16.08 -6.92 -8.29
CA HIS A 231 -17.07 -6.53 -9.30
C HIS A 231 -16.51 -5.50 -10.30
N CYS A 232 -15.20 -5.18 -10.22
CA CYS A 232 -14.56 -4.28 -11.18
C CYS A 232 -14.52 -4.87 -12.58
N ARG A 233 -14.31 -3.99 -13.56
CA ARG A 233 -14.22 -4.36 -14.99
C ARG A 233 -13.13 -5.41 -15.20
N GLY A 234 -13.48 -6.49 -15.91
CA GLY A 234 -12.53 -7.50 -16.37
C GLY A 234 -11.99 -8.43 -15.30
N VAL A 235 -12.63 -8.53 -14.12
CA VAL A 235 -12.24 -9.52 -13.09
C VAL A 235 -12.51 -10.93 -13.59
N GLU A 236 -11.45 -11.71 -13.67
CA GLU A 236 -11.47 -13.11 -14.12
C GLU A 236 -11.16 -14.08 -12.98
N HIS A 237 -10.32 -13.64 -12.01
CA HIS A 237 -9.86 -14.50 -10.94
C HIS A 237 -9.71 -13.73 -9.62
N ALA A 238 -10.29 -14.28 -8.55
CA ALA A 238 -10.18 -13.81 -7.19
C ALA A 238 -9.29 -14.76 -6.36
N VAL A 239 -8.34 -14.19 -5.62
CA VAL A 239 -7.50 -14.90 -4.63
C VAL A 239 -7.87 -14.41 -3.25
N ILE A 240 -8.44 -15.26 -2.41
CA ILE A 240 -9.05 -14.84 -1.15
C ILE A 240 -8.45 -15.61 0.02
N ASN A 241 -7.97 -14.87 1.03
CA ASN A 241 -7.61 -15.43 2.32
C ASN A 241 -8.89 -15.90 3.05
N VAL A 242 -9.16 -17.19 3.02
CA VAL A 242 -10.32 -17.81 3.71
C VAL A 242 -10.03 -18.14 5.18
N GLY A 243 -8.82 -17.94 5.67
CA GLY A 243 -8.50 -17.87 7.08
C GLY A 243 -9.18 -16.68 7.78
N ASP A 244 -9.43 -15.60 7.04
CA ASP A 244 -10.22 -14.44 7.48
C ASP A 244 -11.73 -14.72 7.42
N GLY A 245 -12.48 -14.24 8.42
CA GLY A 245 -13.93 -14.46 8.50
C GLY A 245 -14.69 -13.84 7.33
N PHE A 246 -14.39 -12.58 7.02
CA PHE A 246 -15.00 -11.89 5.89
C PHE A 246 -14.57 -12.52 4.55
N GLY A 247 -13.31 -12.97 4.44
CA GLY A 247 -12.83 -13.68 3.27
C GLY A 247 -13.60 -14.97 2.99
N ARG A 248 -13.91 -15.75 4.03
CA ARG A 248 -14.78 -16.96 3.89
C ARG A 248 -16.16 -16.63 3.33
N GLU A 249 -16.78 -15.59 3.85
CA GLU A 249 -18.09 -15.13 3.39
C GLU A 249 -18.04 -14.61 1.95
N LEU A 250 -17.08 -13.75 1.64
CA LEU A 250 -16.89 -13.18 0.31
C LEU A 250 -16.67 -14.27 -0.75
N ALA A 251 -15.92 -15.31 -0.41
CA ALA A 251 -15.67 -16.46 -1.30
C ALA A 251 -16.96 -17.19 -1.74
N THR A 252 -18.07 -17.01 -1.02
CA THR A 252 -19.38 -17.60 -1.39
C THR A 252 -20.25 -16.65 -2.21
N ARG A 253 -19.87 -15.36 -2.31
CA ARG A 253 -20.65 -14.30 -2.96
C ARG A 253 -20.00 -13.73 -4.22
N LEU A 254 -18.90 -14.34 -4.69
CA LEU A 254 -18.25 -13.89 -5.92
C LEU A 254 -19.18 -13.91 -7.13
N PRO A 255 -19.03 -12.98 -8.08
CA PRO A 255 -19.79 -12.98 -9.31
C PRO A 255 -19.65 -14.29 -10.09
N ALA A 256 -20.71 -14.70 -10.77
CA ALA A 256 -20.67 -15.86 -11.64
C ALA A 256 -19.58 -15.69 -12.73
N GLY A 257 -18.79 -16.74 -12.95
CA GLY A 257 -17.70 -16.73 -13.92
C GLY A 257 -16.34 -16.28 -13.35
N VAL A 258 -16.29 -15.68 -12.17
CA VAL A 258 -15.01 -15.37 -11.51
C VAL A 258 -14.41 -16.63 -10.88
N ALA A 259 -13.22 -17.01 -11.33
CA ALA A 259 -12.52 -18.15 -10.76
C ALA A 259 -12.00 -17.80 -9.35
N LEU A 260 -12.03 -18.77 -8.43
CA LEU A 260 -11.60 -18.57 -7.03
C LEU A 260 -10.39 -19.43 -6.72
N THR A 261 -9.34 -18.82 -6.17
CA THR A 261 -8.29 -19.50 -5.42
C THR A 261 -8.45 -19.20 -3.92
N ARG A 262 -8.61 -20.23 -3.10
CA ARG A 262 -8.69 -20.12 -1.64
C ARG A 262 -7.30 -20.18 -1.05
N VAL A 263 -6.97 -19.27 -0.15
CA VAL A 263 -5.68 -19.22 0.55
C VAL A 263 -5.92 -19.36 2.04
N GLU A 264 -5.14 -20.23 2.70
CA GLU A 264 -5.24 -20.44 4.15
C GLU A 264 -3.86 -20.78 4.73
N ALA A 265 -3.39 -19.97 5.70
CA ALA A 265 -2.11 -20.17 6.36
C ALA A 265 -2.18 -21.03 7.63
N HIS A 266 -3.36 -21.11 8.26
CA HIS A 266 -3.58 -21.80 9.53
C HIS A 266 -4.90 -22.60 9.47
N PRO A 267 -4.95 -23.71 8.72
CA PRO A 267 -6.18 -24.47 8.59
C PRO A 267 -6.58 -25.10 9.92
N ALA A 268 -7.87 -25.00 10.26
CA ALA A 268 -8.42 -25.62 11.46
C ALA A 268 -8.43 -27.16 11.37
N THR A 269 -8.39 -27.70 10.16
CA THR A 269 -8.30 -29.13 9.86
C THR A 269 -7.25 -29.36 8.79
N ALA A 270 -6.58 -30.52 8.81
CA ALA A 270 -5.65 -30.90 7.77
C ALA A 270 -6.33 -30.80 6.39
N PRO A 271 -5.67 -30.24 5.39
CA PRO A 271 -6.22 -30.18 4.03
C PRO A 271 -6.56 -31.59 3.54
N PRO A 272 -7.59 -31.75 2.71
CA PRO A 272 -7.99 -33.07 2.23
C PRO A 272 -6.80 -33.74 1.54
N ALA A 273 -6.40 -34.91 2.05
CA ALA A 273 -5.38 -35.74 1.46
C ALA A 273 -5.87 -36.26 0.10
N GLY A 274 -5.21 -35.84 -0.96
CA GLY A 274 -5.53 -36.22 -2.32
C GLY A 274 -6.42 -35.18 -2.99
N GLY A 275 -5.81 -34.39 -3.88
CA GLY A 275 -6.53 -33.46 -4.72
C GLY A 275 -7.69 -34.15 -5.42
N ALA A 276 -8.90 -33.83 -5.01
CA ALA A 276 -10.06 -34.10 -5.81
C ALA A 276 -9.77 -33.48 -7.18
N ARG A 277 -9.59 -34.32 -8.18
CA ARG A 277 -9.46 -33.91 -9.59
C ARG A 277 -10.78 -33.31 -10.04
N GLY A 278 -11.03 -32.06 -9.63
CA GLY A 278 -12.24 -31.31 -9.90
C GLY A 278 -12.13 -29.92 -9.32
N ALA A 279 -11.76 -28.95 -10.14
CA ALA A 279 -12.06 -27.52 -10.11
C ALA A 279 -11.66 -26.64 -8.90
N ALA A 280 -11.29 -27.12 -7.75
CA ALA A 280 -10.95 -26.25 -6.61
C ALA A 280 -9.49 -25.79 -6.69
N ARG A 281 -9.26 -24.47 -6.85
CA ARG A 281 -7.93 -23.85 -6.75
C ARG A 281 -7.67 -23.44 -5.31
N PHE A 282 -6.54 -23.83 -4.77
CA PHE A 282 -6.19 -23.56 -3.39
C PHE A 282 -4.67 -23.45 -3.16
N VAL A 283 -4.30 -22.74 -2.11
CA VAL A 283 -2.95 -22.66 -1.55
C VAL A 283 -3.09 -22.74 -0.03
N THR A 284 -2.70 -23.83 0.57
CA THR A 284 -2.90 -24.06 2.00
C THR A 284 -1.59 -24.47 2.66
N ALA A 285 -1.18 -23.76 3.72
CA ALA A 285 -0.05 -24.19 4.53
C ALA A 285 -0.42 -25.41 5.37
N THR A 286 0.48 -26.37 5.46
CA THR A 286 0.42 -27.48 6.41
C THR A 286 1.26 -27.18 7.65
N ARG A 287 2.29 -26.34 7.48
CA ARG A 287 3.19 -25.95 8.57
C ARG A 287 3.79 -24.56 8.28
N VAL A 288 3.90 -23.72 9.31
CA VAL A 288 4.60 -22.43 9.27
C VAL A 288 5.61 -22.41 10.40
N ILE A 289 6.89 -22.26 10.07
CA ILE A 289 8.01 -22.32 11.01
C ILE A 289 8.75 -20.99 10.98
N PRO A 290 8.62 -20.16 12.03
CA PRO A 290 9.48 -18.99 12.19
C PRO A 290 10.87 -19.40 12.68
N HIS A 291 11.89 -18.73 12.15
CA HIS A 291 13.29 -18.90 12.58
C HIS A 291 14.06 -17.58 12.40
N ALA A 292 15.28 -17.50 12.95
CA ALA A 292 16.05 -16.25 12.95
C ALA A 292 16.28 -15.64 11.53
N ALA A 293 16.30 -16.46 10.48
CA ALA A 293 16.50 -15.98 9.11
C ALA A 293 15.18 -15.65 8.38
N GLY A 294 14.00 -15.94 8.95
CA GLY A 294 12.70 -15.66 8.31
C GLY A 294 11.66 -16.74 8.57
N LEU A 295 10.91 -17.11 7.54
CA LEU A 295 9.83 -18.09 7.58
C LEU A 295 10.16 -19.29 6.66
N GLU A 296 9.86 -20.50 7.13
CA GLU A 296 9.72 -21.68 6.29
C GLU A 296 8.24 -22.13 6.29
N ILE A 297 7.68 -22.32 5.11
CA ILE A 297 6.26 -22.66 4.93
C ILE A 297 6.20 -23.94 4.11
N GLU A 298 5.65 -25.01 4.69
CA GLU A 298 5.27 -26.22 4.00
C GLU A 298 3.79 -26.13 3.63
N GLY A 299 3.42 -26.58 2.45
CA GLY A 299 2.02 -26.47 2.04
C GLY A 299 1.66 -27.34 0.85
N VAL A 300 0.40 -27.24 0.47
CA VAL A 300 -0.19 -27.93 -0.68
C VAL A 300 -0.96 -26.95 -1.56
N THR A 301 -0.89 -27.18 -2.86
CA THR A 301 -1.61 -26.43 -3.88
C THR A 301 -2.29 -27.41 -4.84
N GLN A 302 -3.16 -26.91 -5.72
CA GLN A 302 -3.69 -27.74 -6.82
C GLN A 302 -2.61 -28.26 -7.78
N HIS A 303 -1.38 -27.72 -7.72
CA HIS A 303 -0.24 -28.14 -8.56
C HIS A 303 0.74 -29.07 -7.82
N GLY A 304 0.46 -29.45 -6.58
CA GLY A 304 1.29 -30.32 -5.75
C GLY A 304 1.72 -29.67 -4.44
N THR A 305 2.63 -30.37 -3.74
CA THR A 305 3.26 -29.86 -2.50
C THR A 305 4.19 -28.71 -2.78
N CYS A 306 4.31 -27.80 -1.83
CA CYS A 306 5.23 -26.68 -1.91
C CYS A 306 6.01 -26.51 -0.61
N GLN A 307 7.24 -26.06 -0.74
CA GLN A 307 8.10 -25.62 0.36
C GLN A 307 8.66 -24.25 -0.02
N LEU A 308 8.38 -23.25 0.81
CA LEU A 308 8.80 -21.87 0.60
C LEU A 308 9.66 -21.42 1.78
N ARG A 309 10.87 -20.94 1.50
CA ARG A 309 11.73 -20.23 2.45
C ARG A 309 11.73 -18.76 2.10
N SER A 310 11.43 -17.91 3.06
CA SER A 310 11.35 -16.46 2.85
C SER A 310 12.13 -15.71 3.93
N PRO A 311 12.85 -14.63 3.60
CA PRO A 311 13.52 -13.78 4.57
C PRO A 311 12.55 -12.91 5.37
N LEU A 312 11.26 -12.89 5.04
CA LEU A 312 10.26 -12.12 5.76
C LEU A 312 10.04 -12.66 7.17
N VAL A 313 9.81 -11.76 8.12
CA VAL A 313 9.54 -12.10 9.53
C VAL A 313 8.08 -11.83 9.89
N GLY A 314 7.59 -12.52 10.92
CA GLY A 314 6.21 -12.43 11.39
C GLY A 314 5.26 -13.42 10.70
N GLN A 315 4.52 -14.18 11.52
CA GLN A 315 3.60 -15.23 11.03
C GLN A 315 2.54 -14.69 10.07
N PHE A 316 2.08 -13.45 10.25
CA PHE A 316 1.12 -12.82 9.32
C PHE A 316 1.70 -12.68 7.89
N ASN A 317 3.03 -12.68 7.72
CA ASN A 317 3.63 -12.71 6.40
C ASN A 317 3.54 -14.07 5.72
N ALA A 318 3.23 -15.15 6.44
CA ALA A 318 2.88 -16.41 5.81
C ALA A 318 1.58 -16.28 5.00
N GLU A 319 0.55 -15.59 5.55
CA GLU A 319 -0.69 -15.29 4.81
C GLU A 319 -0.40 -14.45 3.56
N ASN A 320 0.42 -13.39 3.69
CA ASN A 320 0.80 -12.55 2.58
C ASN A 320 1.55 -13.32 1.48
N LEU A 321 2.52 -14.15 1.86
CA LEU A 321 3.30 -14.98 0.94
C LEU A 321 2.43 -15.99 0.20
N LEU A 322 1.52 -16.66 0.91
CA LEU A 322 0.60 -17.63 0.29
C LEU A 322 -0.43 -16.95 -0.62
N LEU A 323 -0.88 -15.73 -0.26
CA LEU A 323 -1.78 -14.95 -1.12
C LEU A 323 -1.06 -14.55 -2.41
N VAL A 324 0.20 -14.13 -2.32
CA VAL A 324 1.03 -13.80 -3.50
C VAL A 324 1.32 -15.05 -4.34
N LEU A 325 1.60 -16.20 -3.70
CA LEU A 325 1.71 -17.48 -4.41
C LEU A 325 0.43 -17.80 -5.17
N GLY A 326 -0.74 -17.62 -4.53
CA GLY A 326 -2.04 -17.78 -5.17
C GLY A 326 -2.22 -16.86 -6.39
N LEU A 327 -1.82 -15.59 -6.28
CA LEU A 327 -1.87 -14.62 -7.39
C LEU A 327 -0.93 -14.99 -8.54
N LEU A 328 0.29 -15.45 -8.25
CA LEU A 328 1.23 -15.92 -9.26
C LEU A 328 0.69 -17.14 -10.02
N LEU A 329 0.17 -18.13 -9.30
CA LEU A 329 -0.44 -19.32 -9.90
C LEU A 329 -1.70 -18.97 -10.73
N ALA A 330 -2.55 -18.07 -10.22
CA ALA A 330 -3.72 -17.57 -10.93
C ALA A 330 -3.33 -16.80 -12.20
N GLY A 331 -2.21 -16.08 -12.16
CA GLY A 331 -1.60 -15.38 -13.31
C GLY A 331 -0.80 -16.28 -14.25
N GLY A 332 -0.86 -17.61 -14.09
CA GLY A 332 -0.24 -18.59 -14.97
C GLY A 332 1.26 -18.81 -14.75
N VAL A 333 1.83 -18.34 -13.63
CA VAL A 333 3.24 -18.61 -13.29
C VAL A 333 3.35 -20.05 -12.77
N PRO A 334 4.24 -20.90 -13.32
CA PRO A 334 4.45 -22.25 -12.82
C PRO A 334 4.89 -22.30 -11.35
N LEU A 335 4.42 -23.30 -10.59
CA LEU A 335 4.71 -23.42 -9.16
C LEU A 335 6.20 -23.32 -8.81
N PRO A 336 7.13 -23.99 -9.50
CA PRO A 336 8.57 -23.86 -9.19
C PRO A 336 9.10 -22.44 -9.38
N GLU A 337 8.68 -21.74 -10.42
CA GLU A 337 9.07 -20.35 -10.70
C GLU A 337 8.50 -19.39 -9.66
N ALA A 338 7.22 -19.58 -9.28
CA ALA A 338 6.57 -18.78 -8.25
C ALA A 338 7.27 -18.93 -6.89
N LEU A 339 7.65 -20.16 -6.51
CA LEU A 339 8.38 -20.42 -5.27
C LEU A 339 9.78 -19.82 -5.30
N ALA A 340 10.52 -19.96 -6.41
CA ALA A 340 11.84 -19.37 -6.57
C ALA A 340 11.81 -17.85 -6.47
N SER A 341 10.84 -17.19 -7.13
CA SER A 341 10.70 -15.74 -7.09
C SER A 341 10.34 -15.23 -5.69
N LEU A 342 9.45 -15.92 -4.96
CA LEU A 342 9.08 -15.58 -3.59
C LEU A 342 10.22 -15.79 -2.58
N THR A 343 11.08 -16.80 -2.81
CA THR A 343 12.25 -17.05 -1.96
C THR A 343 13.26 -15.89 -2.03
N SER A 344 13.40 -15.26 -3.19
CA SER A 344 14.30 -14.12 -3.40
C SER A 344 13.66 -12.76 -3.07
N ALA A 345 12.34 -12.70 -2.88
CA ALA A 345 11.64 -11.46 -2.61
C ALA A 345 11.91 -10.95 -1.19
N THR A 346 12.04 -9.63 -1.07
CA THR A 346 12.34 -8.94 0.19
C THR A 346 11.16 -8.13 0.69
N ALA A 347 11.14 -7.86 1.99
CA ALA A 347 10.11 -7.03 2.62
C ALA A 347 10.04 -5.64 1.97
N PRO A 348 8.85 -5.01 1.96
CA PRO A 348 8.74 -3.62 1.53
C PRO A 348 9.57 -2.69 2.42
N PRO A 349 10.09 -1.59 1.88
CA PRO A 349 10.77 -0.57 2.65
C PRO A 349 10.01 -0.18 3.93
N GLY A 350 10.67 -0.33 5.09
CA GLY A 350 10.10 0.04 6.39
C GLY A 350 8.88 -0.77 6.85
N ARG A 351 8.75 -2.01 6.41
CA ARG A 351 7.71 -2.96 6.87
C ARG A 351 8.37 -4.24 7.37
N LEU A 352 8.76 -4.26 8.64
CA LEU A 352 9.62 -5.29 9.23
C LEU A 352 10.85 -5.58 8.34
N GLU A 353 11.43 -4.53 7.77
CA GLU A 353 12.58 -4.61 6.90
C GLU A 353 13.85 -4.89 7.70
N ARG A 354 14.59 -5.93 7.32
CA ARG A 354 15.71 -6.45 8.08
C ARG A 354 17.05 -6.00 7.55
N PHE A 355 17.97 -5.68 8.46
CA PHE A 355 19.37 -5.34 8.21
C PHE A 355 20.23 -6.13 9.19
N VAL A 356 21.05 -7.07 8.68
CA VAL A 356 21.86 -7.97 9.50
C VAL A 356 23.26 -7.37 9.67
N CYS A 357 23.66 -7.09 10.91
CA CYS A 357 24.94 -6.47 11.24
C CYS A 357 26.05 -7.54 11.39
N GLY A 358 26.64 -7.98 10.26
CA GLY A 358 27.71 -8.96 10.27
C GLY A 358 27.34 -10.31 10.95
N ARG A 359 28.34 -11.10 11.30
CA ARG A 359 28.12 -12.39 11.99
C ARG A 359 27.99 -12.25 13.51
N ALA A 360 28.59 -11.25 14.09
CA ALA A 360 28.66 -11.02 15.55
C ALA A 360 27.70 -9.93 16.04
N GLY A 361 27.04 -9.23 15.14
CA GLY A 361 26.11 -8.14 15.47
C GLY A 361 24.65 -8.56 15.52
N PRO A 362 23.77 -7.64 15.90
CA PRO A 362 22.34 -7.85 15.97
C PRO A 362 21.68 -7.82 14.57
N THR A 363 20.40 -8.16 14.53
CA THR A 363 19.54 -7.83 13.39
C THR A 363 18.75 -6.56 13.70
N LEU A 364 18.93 -5.50 12.91
CA LEU A 364 18.08 -4.31 12.97
C LEU A 364 16.84 -4.53 12.12
N VAL A 365 15.69 -4.10 12.61
CA VAL A 365 14.41 -4.24 11.90
C VAL A 365 13.68 -2.90 11.91
N VAL A 366 13.44 -2.33 10.73
CA VAL A 366 12.73 -1.06 10.58
C VAL A 366 11.27 -1.31 10.27
N ASP A 367 10.37 -0.70 11.05
CA ASP A 367 8.92 -0.84 10.88
C ASP A 367 8.15 0.48 11.02
N TYR A 368 7.01 0.55 10.37
CA TYR A 368 6.09 1.70 10.41
C TYR A 368 5.13 1.67 11.61
N ALA A 369 5.25 0.72 12.53
CA ALA A 369 4.39 0.59 13.70
C ALA A 369 4.43 1.84 14.59
N HIS A 370 3.37 2.65 14.55
CA HIS A 370 3.24 3.93 15.25
C HIS A 370 1.95 4.03 16.09
N THR A 371 1.28 2.91 16.31
CA THR A 371 0.11 2.77 17.18
C THR A 371 0.34 1.62 18.18
N PRO A 372 -0.34 1.60 19.34
CA PRO A 372 -0.18 0.52 20.31
C PRO A 372 -0.41 -0.88 19.72
N ASP A 373 -1.49 -1.07 18.96
CA ASP A 373 -1.82 -2.35 18.32
C ASP A 373 -0.76 -2.79 17.30
N ALA A 374 -0.30 -1.85 16.43
CA ALA A 374 0.74 -2.17 15.46
C ALA A 374 2.07 -2.52 16.15
N LEU A 375 2.46 -1.79 17.20
CA LEU A 375 3.68 -2.05 17.95
C LEU A 375 3.62 -3.41 18.65
N ALA A 376 2.48 -3.75 19.28
CA ALA A 376 2.25 -5.06 19.91
C ALA A 376 2.42 -6.20 18.89
N LYS A 377 1.82 -6.06 17.70
CA LYS A 377 1.91 -7.05 16.62
C LYS A 377 3.34 -7.21 16.11
N SER A 378 4.07 -6.10 15.92
CA SER A 378 5.46 -6.14 15.44
C SER A 378 6.38 -6.79 16.47
N LEU A 379 6.25 -6.47 17.78
CA LEU A 379 7.03 -7.09 18.85
C LEU A 379 6.71 -8.57 18.99
N ALA A 380 5.43 -8.97 19.03
CA ALA A 380 5.03 -10.36 19.09
C ALA A 380 5.53 -11.17 17.89
N ALA A 381 5.48 -10.57 16.69
CA ALA A 381 6.00 -11.19 15.49
C ALA A 381 7.51 -11.43 15.57
N LEU A 382 8.28 -10.40 15.97
CA LEU A 382 9.73 -10.48 16.06
C LEU A 382 10.21 -11.42 17.17
N ARG A 383 9.46 -11.52 18.26
CA ARG A 383 9.81 -12.45 19.37
C ARG A 383 9.98 -13.88 18.88
N LEU A 384 9.20 -14.33 17.91
CA LEU A 384 9.30 -15.67 17.33
C LEU A 384 10.58 -15.89 16.49
N HIS A 385 11.25 -14.80 16.10
CA HIS A 385 12.47 -14.80 15.29
C HIS A 385 13.71 -14.40 16.10
N THR A 386 13.56 -14.09 17.40
CA THR A 386 14.61 -13.54 18.25
C THR A 386 15.10 -14.59 19.24
N PRO A 387 16.24 -15.25 18.99
CA PRO A 387 16.83 -16.17 19.94
C PRO A 387 17.42 -15.49 21.18
N GLY A 388 17.84 -14.23 21.05
CA GLY A 388 18.39 -13.38 22.09
C GLY A 388 17.40 -12.36 22.65
N ARG A 389 17.90 -11.16 22.97
CA ARG A 389 17.07 -10.04 23.46
C ARG A 389 16.38 -9.30 22.33
N LEU A 390 15.15 -8.87 22.58
CA LEU A 390 14.40 -7.99 21.70
C LEU A 390 14.44 -6.56 22.23
N TRP A 391 15.09 -5.67 21.52
CA TRP A 391 15.15 -4.25 21.80
C TRP A 391 14.04 -3.52 21.06
N CYS A 392 13.52 -2.42 21.62
CA CYS A 392 12.55 -1.56 20.94
C CYS A 392 12.99 -0.10 21.02
N VAL A 393 13.28 0.50 19.86
CA VAL A 393 13.57 1.93 19.68
C VAL A 393 12.31 2.59 19.11
N PHE A 394 11.68 3.52 19.85
CA PHE A 394 10.46 4.18 19.38
C PHE A 394 10.26 5.56 19.98
N GLY A 395 9.40 6.34 19.33
CA GLY A 395 8.89 7.61 19.80
C GLY A 395 7.43 7.79 19.38
N CYS A 396 6.88 8.96 19.69
CA CYS A 396 5.54 9.34 19.29
C CYS A 396 5.53 10.70 18.60
N GLY A 397 4.64 10.86 17.59
CA GLY A 397 4.46 12.14 16.92
C GLY A 397 3.74 13.17 17.78
N GLY A 398 4.17 14.44 17.67
CA GLY A 398 3.43 15.60 18.17
C GLY A 398 2.27 15.98 17.26
N ASP A 399 1.37 16.86 17.74
CA ASP A 399 0.12 17.26 17.07
C ASP A 399 -0.73 16.06 16.65
N ARG A 400 -0.75 15.04 17.48
CA ARG A 400 -1.47 13.78 17.33
C ARG A 400 -2.08 13.37 18.67
N ASP A 401 -2.87 12.30 18.68
CA ASP A 401 -3.48 11.74 19.89
C ASP A 401 -2.43 11.52 21.02
N PRO A 402 -2.47 12.31 22.11
CA PRO A 402 -1.53 12.13 23.22
C PRO A 402 -1.85 10.91 24.08
N GLY A 403 -3.11 10.43 24.05
CA GLY A 403 -3.56 9.27 24.85
C GLY A 403 -2.88 7.98 24.45
N LYS A 404 -2.41 7.85 23.20
CA LYS A 404 -1.68 6.66 22.76
C LYS A 404 -0.24 6.54 23.34
N ARG A 405 0.37 7.64 23.83
CA ARG A 405 1.78 7.68 24.27
C ARG A 405 2.07 6.72 25.42
N PRO A 406 1.34 6.79 26.56
CA PRO A 406 1.53 5.83 27.64
C PRO A 406 1.12 4.40 27.24
N LEU A 407 0.14 4.23 26.36
CA LEU A 407 -0.24 2.90 25.86
C LEU A 407 0.85 2.24 25.02
N MET A 408 1.54 3.03 24.18
CA MET A 408 2.70 2.53 23.41
C MET A 408 3.85 2.13 24.35
N ALA A 409 4.10 2.89 25.42
CA ALA A 409 5.10 2.54 26.42
C ALA A 409 4.78 1.21 27.10
N ALA A 410 3.56 1.04 27.59
CA ALA A 410 3.11 -0.21 28.23
C ALA A 410 3.23 -1.42 27.29
N VAL A 411 2.86 -1.25 26.01
CA VAL A 411 3.00 -2.31 25.01
C VAL A 411 4.47 -2.64 24.74
N ALA A 412 5.33 -1.63 24.60
CA ALA A 412 6.76 -1.82 24.38
C ALA A 412 7.41 -2.55 25.58
N GLU A 413 7.08 -2.15 26.81
CA GLU A 413 7.58 -2.79 28.04
C GLU A 413 7.12 -4.24 28.18
N ALA A 414 5.91 -4.56 27.76
CA ALA A 414 5.39 -5.93 27.80
C ALA A 414 6.00 -6.84 26.71
N GLY A 415 6.45 -6.29 25.57
CA GLY A 415 6.89 -7.06 24.42
C GLY A 415 8.40 -7.12 24.19
N ALA A 416 9.18 -6.15 24.73
CA ALA A 416 10.63 -6.05 24.53
C ALA A 416 11.41 -6.30 25.84
N ASP A 417 12.71 -6.62 25.73
CA ASP A 417 13.63 -6.85 26.85
C ASP A 417 14.47 -5.59 27.17
N ALA A 418 14.46 -4.60 26.29
CA ALA A 418 15.12 -3.30 26.49
C ALA A 418 14.45 -2.23 25.62
N LEU A 419 14.37 -1.02 26.13
CA LEU A 419 13.70 0.09 25.46
C LEU A 419 14.65 1.26 25.24
N VAL A 420 14.51 1.92 24.10
CA VAL A 420 15.13 3.22 23.84
C VAL A 420 14.04 4.19 23.36
N LEU A 421 13.79 5.21 24.18
CA LEU A 421 12.79 6.24 23.89
C LEU A 421 13.45 7.39 23.15
N THR A 422 12.87 7.80 22.03
CA THR A 422 13.45 8.82 21.15
C THR A 422 12.40 9.72 20.53
N ASP A 423 12.84 10.80 19.84
CA ASP A 423 11.93 11.64 19.08
C ASP A 423 11.49 10.94 17.78
N ASP A 424 10.21 11.08 17.43
CA ASP A 424 9.65 10.72 16.11
C ASP A 424 9.54 11.99 15.24
N ASN A 425 8.36 12.56 15.09
CA ASN A 425 8.07 13.85 14.48
C ASN A 425 7.43 14.77 15.54
N PRO A 426 8.19 15.51 16.35
CA PRO A 426 7.61 16.35 17.42
C PRO A 426 6.67 17.43 16.90
N ARG A 427 6.86 17.91 15.67
CA ARG A 427 6.10 19.01 15.06
C ARG A 427 6.13 20.25 15.94
N THR A 428 4.96 20.83 16.27
CA THR A 428 4.89 22.06 17.08
C THR A 428 4.87 21.80 18.60
N GLU A 429 4.71 20.52 19.03
CA GLU A 429 4.78 20.17 20.45
C GLU A 429 6.22 20.13 20.97
N ASP A 430 6.36 20.40 22.28
CA ASP A 430 7.62 20.22 23.00
C ASP A 430 8.01 18.74 23.05
N PRO A 431 9.15 18.36 22.44
CA PRO A 431 9.57 16.96 22.39
C PRO A 431 9.86 16.38 23.79
N GLU A 432 10.30 17.18 24.77
CA GLU A 432 10.53 16.71 26.15
C GLU A 432 9.22 16.26 26.81
N ARG A 433 8.15 17.02 26.56
CA ARG A 433 6.81 16.68 27.05
C ARG A 433 6.31 15.37 26.41
N ILE A 434 6.58 15.15 25.13
CA ILE A 434 6.20 13.89 24.44
C ILE A 434 6.90 12.71 25.10
N VAL A 435 8.22 12.78 25.31
CA VAL A 435 9.00 11.71 25.94
C VAL A 435 8.55 11.48 27.39
N ALA A 436 8.29 12.55 28.16
CA ALA A 436 7.77 12.43 29.52
C ALA A 436 6.43 11.69 29.58
N MET A 437 5.52 11.94 28.61
CA MET A 437 4.24 11.20 28.52
C MET A 437 4.42 9.72 28.15
N ILE A 438 5.41 9.40 27.32
CA ILE A 438 5.77 8.01 27.02
C ILE A 438 6.30 7.35 28.26
N THR A 439 7.28 7.97 28.94
CA THR A 439 7.92 7.45 30.16
C THR A 439 6.90 7.21 31.28
N ALA A 440 5.90 8.08 31.43
CA ALA A 440 4.84 7.93 32.41
C ALA A 440 3.97 6.64 32.22
N GLY A 441 4.03 6.01 31.06
CA GLY A 441 3.36 4.73 30.78
C GLY A 441 4.19 3.50 31.14
N LEU A 442 5.46 3.66 31.57
CA LEU A 442 6.33 2.56 31.98
C LEU A 442 6.13 2.24 33.47
N THR A 443 6.21 0.97 33.80
CA THR A 443 6.17 0.47 35.19
C THR A 443 7.56 0.25 35.78
N GLY A 444 8.61 0.28 34.94
CA GLY A 444 10.00 0.08 35.36
C GLY A 444 10.45 -1.38 35.41
N HIS A 445 9.70 -2.29 34.82
CA HIS A 445 10.08 -3.71 34.73
C HIS A 445 11.18 -3.98 33.70
N VAL A 446 11.35 -3.11 32.71
CA VAL A 446 12.34 -3.21 31.65
C VAL A 446 13.26 -1.99 31.66
N GLU A 447 14.55 -2.21 31.41
CA GLU A 447 15.53 -1.13 31.25
C GLU A 447 15.10 -0.21 30.11
N ALA A 448 14.87 1.08 30.41
CA ALA A 448 14.52 2.09 29.44
C ALA A 448 15.57 3.20 29.40
N HIS A 449 16.14 3.44 28.24
CA HIS A 449 17.09 4.54 27.98
C HIS A 449 16.37 5.64 27.19
N VAL A 450 16.66 6.90 27.54
CA VAL A 450 16.15 8.06 26.80
C VAL A 450 17.30 8.70 26.03
N GLU A 451 17.21 8.68 24.71
CA GLU A 451 18.08 9.41 23.79
C GLU A 451 17.23 10.09 22.74
N ARG A 452 17.15 11.40 22.81
CA ARG A 452 16.25 12.19 21.98
C ARG A 452 16.68 12.29 20.52
N ASP A 453 17.99 12.29 20.27
CA ASP A 453 18.51 12.17 18.90
C ASP A 453 18.26 10.76 18.38
N ARG A 454 17.38 10.67 17.39
CA ARG A 454 16.93 9.38 16.85
C ARG A 454 18.07 8.56 16.25
N ALA A 455 19.01 9.19 15.58
CA ALA A 455 20.16 8.49 15.02
C ALA A 455 21.04 7.91 16.14
N ARG A 456 21.32 8.69 17.18
CA ARG A 456 22.08 8.22 18.36
C ARG A 456 21.34 7.13 19.12
N ALA A 457 20.01 7.21 19.22
CA ALA A 457 19.18 6.19 19.86
C ALA A 457 19.31 4.84 19.14
N ILE A 458 19.25 4.84 17.81
CA ILE A 458 19.42 3.64 16.99
C ILE A 458 20.83 3.08 17.12
N GLU A 459 21.85 3.92 17.02
CA GLU A 459 23.25 3.53 17.20
C GLU A 459 23.53 2.99 18.62
N PHE A 460 22.93 3.59 19.64
CA PHE A 460 23.05 3.12 21.03
C PHE A 460 22.50 1.68 21.15
N ALA A 461 21.31 1.43 20.65
CA ALA A 461 20.72 0.10 20.68
C ALA A 461 21.55 -0.91 19.88
N ALA A 462 21.99 -0.53 18.66
CA ALA A 462 22.78 -1.40 17.80
C ALA A 462 24.15 -1.78 18.42
N ARG A 463 24.79 -0.87 19.14
CA ARG A 463 26.07 -1.11 19.83
C ARG A 463 25.94 -1.96 21.11
N ARG A 464 24.76 -1.92 21.77
CA ARG A 464 24.49 -2.68 23.00
C ARG A 464 23.95 -4.09 22.74
N ALA A 465 23.34 -4.26 21.60
CA ALA A 465 22.80 -5.54 21.17
C ALA A 465 23.90 -6.45 20.62
N HIS A 466 23.74 -7.76 20.75
CA HIS A 466 24.71 -8.79 20.39
C HIS A 466 24.13 -9.72 19.29
N ALA A 467 24.95 -10.67 18.86
CA ALA A 467 24.51 -11.73 17.94
C ALA A 467 23.30 -12.48 18.51
N GLY A 468 22.28 -12.64 17.68
CA GLY A 468 21.01 -13.24 18.08
C GLY A 468 20.00 -12.28 18.68
N ASP A 469 20.40 -11.03 19.01
CA ASP A 469 19.46 -9.99 19.41
C ASP A 469 18.79 -9.37 18.17
N VAL A 470 17.58 -8.84 18.38
CA VAL A 470 16.85 -8.05 17.39
C VAL A 470 16.58 -6.67 17.95
N VAL A 471 16.81 -5.64 17.16
CA VAL A 471 16.50 -4.24 17.47
C VAL A 471 15.37 -3.78 16.56
N LEU A 472 14.15 -3.69 17.08
CA LEU A 472 13.03 -3.06 16.39
C LEU A 472 13.17 -1.54 16.43
N ILE A 473 13.22 -0.89 15.27
CA ILE A 473 13.19 0.56 15.08
C ILE A 473 11.79 0.90 14.56
N ALA A 474 10.92 1.38 15.46
CA ALA A 474 9.50 1.55 15.17
C ALA A 474 9.10 3.03 14.98
N GLY A 475 8.07 3.25 14.17
CA GLY A 475 7.37 4.52 14.00
C GLY A 475 7.44 5.09 12.59
N LYS A 476 8.64 5.22 12.02
CA LYS A 476 8.85 5.94 10.75
C LYS A 476 8.80 5.05 9.51
N GLY A 477 9.20 3.78 9.64
CA GLY A 477 9.21 2.87 8.48
C GLY A 477 10.00 3.43 7.30
N HIS A 478 9.31 3.73 6.20
CA HIS A 478 9.91 4.25 4.97
C HIS A 478 10.09 5.78 4.94
N GLU A 479 9.65 6.51 5.97
CA GLU A 479 9.84 7.96 6.04
C GLU A 479 11.33 8.32 6.09
N ASP A 480 11.73 9.31 5.30
CA ASP A 480 13.11 9.78 5.15
C ASP A 480 13.35 11.16 5.81
N TYR A 481 12.47 11.57 6.73
CA TYR A 481 12.51 12.88 7.38
C TYR A 481 12.03 12.84 8.82
N GLN A 482 12.40 13.87 9.60
CA GLN A 482 11.77 14.27 10.86
C GLN A 482 11.22 15.70 10.74
N ILE A 483 10.14 16.01 11.48
CA ILE A 483 9.53 17.33 11.51
C ILE A 483 9.70 17.93 12.91
N TYR A 484 10.42 19.05 12.99
CA TYR A 484 10.58 19.88 14.19
C TYR A 484 9.99 21.27 13.91
N GLY A 485 8.94 21.66 14.64
CA GLY A 485 8.15 22.84 14.29
C GLY A 485 7.53 22.65 12.91
N HIS A 486 7.88 23.52 11.98
CA HIS A 486 7.50 23.45 10.55
C HIS A 486 8.66 22.99 9.66
N GLU A 487 9.82 22.75 10.23
CA GLU A 487 11.02 22.33 9.50
C GLU A 487 11.00 20.82 9.26
N ARG A 488 11.16 20.40 8.00
CA ARG A 488 11.37 19.01 7.62
C ARG A 488 12.87 18.76 7.45
N ARG A 489 13.45 17.94 8.33
CA ARG A 489 14.87 17.57 8.35
C ARG A 489 15.05 16.19 7.75
N PRO A 490 16.06 15.96 6.91
CA PRO A 490 16.39 14.62 6.42
C PRO A 490 16.72 13.67 7.59
N ALA A 491 16.07 12.53 7.66
CA ALA A 491 16.32 11.48 8.65
C ALA A 491 15.69 10.16 8.15
N SER A 492 16.50 9.13 7.98
CA SER A 492 16.03 7.84 7.51
C SER A 492 16.55 6.71 8.39
N ASP A 493 15.64 6.04 9.10
CA ASP A 493 15.96 4.87 9.90
C ASP A 493 16.55 3.74 9.02
N ARG A 494 16.03 3.57 7.82
CA ARG A 494 16.47 2.57 6.85
C ARG A 494 17.90 2.81 6.38
N ALA A 495 18.22 4.05 6.01
CA ALA A 495 19.57 4.41 5.56
C ALA A 495 20.59 4.21 6.68
N LEU A 496 20.24 4.58 7.92
CA LEU A 496 21.10 4.39 9.09
C LEU A 496 21.27 2.89 9.39
N ALA A 497 20.18 2.10 9.39
CA ALA A 497 20.25 0.66 9.63
C ALA A 497 21.08 -0.05 8.57
N ALA A 498 20.97 0.33 7.29
CA ALA A 498 21.80 -0.20 6.22
C ALA A 498 23.30 0.14 6.44
N ALA A 499 23.62 1.40 6.75
CA ALA A 499 25.00 1.81 7.02
C ALA A 499 25.61 1.08 8.22
N LEU A 500 24.84 0.88 9.31
CA LEU A 500 25.28 0.10 10.47
C LEU A 500 25.50 -1.37 10.14
N ALA A 501 24.66 -1.96 9.29
CA ALA A 501 24.82 -3.33 8.84
C ALA A 501 26.04 -3.52 7.94
N GLU A 502 26.34 -2.58 7.05
CA GLU A 502 27.52 -2.60 6.16
C GLU A 502 28.83 -2.34 6.94
N ALA A 503 28.80 -1.51 7.98
CA ALA A 503 29.97 -1.19 8.79
C ALA A 503 30.34 -2.30 9.80
N ALA A 504 29.47 -3.27 10.02
CA ALA A 504 29.71 -4.37 10.95
C ALA A 504 30.66 -5.42 10.36
N PRO A 505 31.71 -5.85 11.10
CA PRO A 505 32.73 -6.80 10.62
C PRO A 505 32.19 -8.22 10.36
#